data_dd7403f0c09b05252808dd697efa1087
#
_entry.id   dd7403f0c09b05252808dd697efa1087
#
_cell.length_a   1.000
_cell.length_b   1.000
_cell.length_c   1.000
_cell.angle_alpha   90.00
_cell.angle_beta   90.00
_cell.angle_gamma   90.00
#
_symmetry.space_group_name_H-M   'P 1'
#
loop_
_entity.id
_entity.type
_entity.pdbx_description
1 polymer ?
#
loop_
_entity_poly.entity_id
_entity_poly.type
_entity_poly.pdbx_seq_one_letter_code
_entity_poly.pdbx_strand_id
1 'polypeptide(L)'
;IKFWKDSFKDSKEQIKFYFDNIYNEKNYLVLEDNSKIISSLHENDYIFNFNNESINSKYIVGVSSDITMRNKGYMSKLLISMLENSKKKSMPFVFLTPINPKIYRKFCFEYFSNIEYYNFSVEELANFKLPKDDYSYIEINKENKNLYLDGLIKIYNFNMKDNFCYLERDNFYF
;
A
#
# COMPACT_ATOMS: atom_id res chain seq x y z
N ILE A 1 7.72 7.10 -13.06
CA ILE A 1 8.96 6.41 -12.60
C ILE A 1 10.00 7.40 -12.09
N LYS A 2 10.34 8.49 -12.83
CA LYS A 2 11.38 9.44 -12.44
C LYS A 2 11.18 9.98 -11.02
N PHE A 3 10.00 10.56 -10.72
CA PHE A 3 9.72 11.12 -9.40
C PHE A 3 9.79 10.10 -8.27
N TRP A 4 9.45 8.85 -8.55
CA TRP A 4 9.57 7.77 -7.59
C TRP A 4 11.03 7.55 -7.19
N LYS A 5 11.92 7.39 -8.18
CA LYS A 5 13.36 7.24 -7.97
C LYS A 5 13.99 8.40 -7.20
N ASP A 6 13.52 9.62 -7.49
CA ASP A 6 14.05 10.84 -6.87
C ASP A 6 13.53 11.07 -5.42
N SER A 7 12.49 10.34 -5.01
CA SER A 7 11.79 10.57 -3.73
C SER A 7 11.88 9.40 -2.76
N PHE A 8 12.07 8.18 -3.24
CA PHE A 8 12.05 6.96 -2.44
C PHE A 8 13.35 6.19 -2.60
N LYS A 9 13.69 5.40 -1.56
CA LYS A 9 14.91 4.56 -1.55
C LYS A 9 14.67 3.13 -2.05
N ASP A 10 13.60 2.93 -2.80
CA ASP A 10 13.24 1.62 -3.32
C ASP A 10 14.26 1.13 -4.34
N SER A 11 14.52 -0.17 -4.36
CA SER A 11 15.40 -0.79 -5.34
C SER A 11 14.79 -0.73 -6.74
N LYS A 12 15.63 -0.92 -7.77
CA LYS A 12 15.15 -0.97 -9.15
C LYS A 12 14.13 -2.08 -9.37
N GLU A 13 14.32 -3.22 -8.68
CA GLU A 13 13.46 -4.39 -8.73
C GLU A 13 12.10 -4.10 -8.10
N GLN A 14 12.07 -3.44 -6.94
CA GLN A 14 10.83 -3.02 -6.27
C GLN A 14 10.03 -2.02 -7.13
N ILE A 15 10.70 -1.02 -7.69
CA ILE A 15 10.07 -0.06 -8.60
C ILE A 15 9.51 -0.77 -9.83
N LYS A 16 10.31 -1.66 -10.46
CA LYS A 16 9.86 -2.43 -11.62
C LYS A 16 8.67 -3.29 -11.28
N PHE A 17 8.70 -4.01 -10.15
CA PHE A 17 7.60 -4.85 -9.70
C PHE A 17 6.30 -4.03 -9.56
N TYR A 18 6.36 -2.88 -8.90
CA TYR A 18 5.20 -2.01 -8.72
C TYR A 18 4.59 -1.58 -10.06
N PHE A 19 5.41 -1.08 -10.99
CA PHE A 19 4.93 -0.58 -12.27
C PHE A 19 4.47 -1.68 -13.23
N ASP A 20 5.01 -2.88 -13.12
CA ASP A 20 4.63 -4.01 -13.98
C ASP A 20 3.38 -4.76 -13.47
N ASN A 21 3.10 -4.74 -12.14
CA ASN A 21 2.09 -5.61 -11.55
C ASN A 21 0.96 -4.86 -10.80
N ILE A 22 1.21 -3.66 -10.29
CA ILE A 22 0.27 -2.92 -9.42
C ILE A 22 -0.22 -1.64 -10.08
N TYR A 23 0.65 -0.94 -10.80
CA TYR A 23 0.35 0.35 -11.41
C TYR A 23 -0.82 0.26 -12.38
N ASN A 24 -1.77 1.19 -12.23
CA ASN A 24 -2.87 1.39 -13.16
C ASN A 24 -2.91 2.89 -13.52
N GLU A 25 -2.84 3.22 -14.81
CA GLU A 25 -2.84 4.61 -15.28
C GLU A 25 -4.09 5.38 -14.90
N LYS A 26 -5.26 4.71 -14.75
CA LYS A 26 -6.53 5.32 -14.31
C LYS A 26 -6.49 5.80 -12.86
N ASN A 27 -5.55 5.28 -12.09
CA ASN A 27 -5.35 5.58 -10.67
C ASN A 27 -4.16 6.53 -10.43
N TYR A 28 -3.64 7.14 -11.50
CA TYR A 28 -2.50 8.05 -11.43
C TYR A 28 -2.96 9.50 -11.51
N LEU A 29 -2.77 10.24 -10.43
CA LEU A 29 -3.10 11.65 -10.35
C LEU A 29 -1.81 12.48 -10.51
N VAL A 30 -1.87 13.47 -11.38
CA VAL A 30 -0.75 14.39 -11.64
C VAL A 30 -1.17 15.85 -11.51
N LEU A 31 -0.23 16.68 -11.10
CA LEU A 31 -0.32 18.11 -11.21
C LEU A 31 0.68 18.57 -12.27
N GLU A 32 0.17 19.27 -13.27
CA GLU A 32 0.93 19.76 -14.41
C GLU A 32 0.99 21.29 -14.40
N ASP A 33 2.13 21.82 -14.82
CA ASP A 33 2.33 23.24 -15.06
C ASP A 33 3.16 23.42 -16.35
N ASN A 34 2.68 24.22 -17.29
CA ASN A 34 3.30 24.45 -18.59
C ASN A 34 3.68 23.14 -19.32
N SER A 35 2.74 22.19 -19.42
CA SER A 35 2.93 20.87 -20.04
C SER A 35 4.03 20.01 -19.40
N LYS A 36 4.41 20.31 -18.14
CA LYS A 36 5.36 19.54 -17.37
C LYS A 36 4.71 19.01 -16.09
N ILE A 37 4.77 17.71 -15.89
CA ILE A 37 4.33 17.10 -14.63
C ILE A 37 5.28 17.55 -13.52
N ILE A 38 4.73 18.14 -12.46
CA ILE A 38 5.48 18.68 -11.32
C ILE A 38 5.22 17.94 -10.01
N SER A 39 4.09 17.26 -9.90
CA SER A 39 3.79 16.40 -8.74
C SER A 39 2.88 15.26 -9.17
N SER A 40 2.96 14.16 -8.46
CA SER A 40 2.15 12.97 -8.76
C SER A 40 1.89 12.12 -7.53
N LEU A 41 0.82 11.34 -7.58
CA LEU A 41 0.51 10.27 -6.63
C LEU A 41 -0.27 9.15 -7.34
N HIS A 42 -0.33 7.98 -6.72
CA HIS A 42 -1.16 6.87 -7.18
C HIS A 42 -2.23 6.57 -6.12
N GLU A 43 -3.42 6.21 -6.58
CA GLU A 43 -4.60 5.88 -5.77
C GLU A 43 -5.01 4.43 -6.03
N ASN A 44 -4.30 3.47 -5.42
CA ASN A 44 -4.59 2.05 -5.63
C ASN A 44 -5.91 1.67 -4.95
N ASP A 45 -6.75 0.94 -5.66
CA ASP A 45 -8.04 0.45 -5.14
C ASP A 45 -7.84 -0.64 -4.09
N TYR A 46 -8.55 -0.50 -2.97
CA TYR A 46 -8.62 -1.50 -1.91
C TYR A 46 -10.03 -1.59 -1.34
N ILE A 47 -10.35 -2.75 -0.80
CA ILE A 47 -11.60 -2.99 -0.11
C ILE A 47 -11.26 -3.33 1.35
N PHE A 48 -11.90 -2.63 2.27
CA PHE A 48 -11.87 -2.96 3.68
C PHE A 48 -13.13 -3.70 4.06
N ASN A 49 -12.99 -4.76 4.83
CA ASN A 49 -14.11 -5.27 5.61
C ASN A 49 -14.17 -4.49 6.92
N PHE A 50 -15.31 -3.91 7.21
CA PHE A 50 -15.57 -3.16 8.41
C PHE A 50 -16.86 -3.69 9.03
N ASN A 51 -16.75 -4.42 10.13
CA ASN A 51 -17.90 -5.05 10.81
C ASN A 51 -18.78 -5.88 9.84
N ASN A 52 -18.16 -6.70 9.00
CA ASN A 52 -18.78 -7.53 7.95
C ASN A 52 -19.42 -6.75 6.76
N GLU A 53 -19.11 -5.48 6.62
CA GLU A 53 -19.50 -4.68 5.46
C GLU A 53 -18.26 -4.34 4.62
N SER A 54 -18.31 -4.57 3.30
CA SER A 54 -17.24 -4.23 2.37
C SER A 54 -17.28 -2.74 2.04
N ILE A 55 -16.19 -2.04 2.29
CA ILE A 55 -16.03 -0.60 2.07
C ILE A 55 -14.90 -0.34 1.09
N ASN A 56 -15.21 0.34 -0.02
CA ASN A 56 -14.20 0.78 -0.97
C ASN A 56 -13.33 1.90 -0.38
N SER A 57 -12.03 1.80 -0.60
CA SER A 57 -11.03 2.77 -0.17
C SER A 57 -9.90 2.88 -1.19
N LYS A 58 -9.04 3.88 -1.01
CA LYS A 58 -7.84 4.08 -1.83
C LYS A 58 -6.58 4.08 -0.95
N TYR A 59 -5.60 3.29 -1.36
CA TYR A 59 -4.25 3.36 -0.82
C TYR A 59 -3.44 4.40 -1.60
N ILE A 60 -3.01 5.44 -0.93
CA ILE A 60 -2.22 6.50 -1.54
C ILE A 60 -0.74 6.16 -1.45
N VAL A 61 -0.09 6.08 -2.60
CA VAL A 61 1.32 5.72 -2.69
C VAL A 61 2.05 6.59 -3.71
N GLY A 62 3.37 6.68 -3.60
CA GLY A 62 4.20 7.39 -4.58
C GLY A 62 3.99 8.90 -4.61
N VAL A 63 3.53 9.51 -3.49
CA VAL A 63 3.35 10.96 -3.41
C VAL A 63 4.68 11.66 -3.56
N SER A 64 4.90 12.32 -4.66
CA SER A 64 6.20 12.89 -5.03
C SER A 64 6.08 14.16 -5.86
N SER A 65 7.14 14.97 -5.83
CA SER A 65 7.23 16.20 -6.61
C SER A 65 8.62 16.35 -7.21
N ASP A 66 8.70 17.01 -8.35
CA ASP A 66 9.97 17.42 -8.96
C ASP A 66 10.84 18.13 -7.91
N ILE A 67 12.11 17.73 -7.81
CA ILE A 67 13.05 18.24 -6.79
C ILE A 67 13.15 19.77 -6.85
N THR A 68 13.16 20.35 -8.06
CA THR A 68 13.29 21.80 -8.28
C THR A 68 12.02 22.56 -7.91
N MET A 69 10.91 21.85 -7.74
CA MET A 69 9.58 22.42 -7.49
C MET A 69 9.08 22.11 -6.06
N ARG A 70 9.91 21.52 -5.22
CA ARG A 70 9.58 21.26 -3.80
C ARG A 70 9.40 22.56 -3.02
N ASN A 71 8.69 22.47 -1.89
CA ASN A 71 8.39 23.58 -0.97
C ASN A 71 7.52 24.73 -1.57
N LYS A 72 6.92 24.53 -2.75
CA LYS A 72 6.01 25.48 -3.39
C LYS A 72 4.52 25.13 -3.22
N GLY A 73 4.20 24.14 -2.39
CA GLY A 73 2.83 23.74 -2.07
C GLY A 73 2.16 22.82 -3.10
N TYR A 74 2.84 22.37 -4.14
CA TYR A 74 2.24 21.53 -5.18
C TYR A 74 1.73 20.19 -4.68
N MET A 75 2.48 19.51 -3.80
CA MET A 75 2.01 18.30 -3.14
C MET A 75 0.71 18.55 -2.34
N SER A 76 0.61 19.70 -1.68
CA SER A 76 -0.59 20.07 -0.92
C SER A 76 -1.80 20.22 -1.84
N LYS A 77 -1.62 20.90 -2.98
CA LYS A 77 -2.70 21.06 -3.99
C LYS A 77 -3.14 19.70 -4.53
N LEU A 78 -2.20 18.81 -4.81
CA LEU A 78 -2.49 17.46 -5.32
C LEU A 78 -3.26 16.63 -4.29
N LEU A 79 -2.84 16.63 -3.02
CA LEU A 79 -3.53 15.91 -1.94
C LEU A 79 -4.94 16.45 -1.68
N ILE A 80 -5.12 17.77 -1.68
CA ILE A 80 -6.45 18.39 -1.52
C ILE A 80 -7.36 17.97 -2.68
N SER A 81 -6.89 18.06 -3.92
CA SER A 81 -7.66 17.64 -5.10
C SER A 81 -8.05 16.17 -5.03
N MET A 82 -7.14 15.31 -4.58
CA MET A 82 -7.41 13.88 -4.38
C MET A 82 -8.50 13.65 -3.32
N LEU A 83 -8.41 14.32 -2.15
CA LEU A 83 -9.41 14.21 -1.09
C LEU A 83 -10.79 14.72 -1.53
N GLU A 84 -10.85 15.85 -2.27
CA GLU A 84 -12.09 16.36 -2.84
C GLU A 84 -12.71 15.38 -3.85
N ASN A 85 -11.90 14.76 -4.70
CA ASN A 85 -12.36 13.75 -5.64
C ASN A 85 -12.89 12.50 -4.92
N SER A 86 -12.20 12.04 -3.87
CA SER A 86 -12.63 10.92 -3.03
C SER A 86 -13.98 11.23 -2.36
N LYS A 87 -14.14 12.44 -1.83
CA LYS A 87 -15.41 12.93 -1.26
C LYS A 87 -16.55 12.93 -2.28
N LYS A 88 -16.30 13.45 -3.50
CA LYS A 88 -17.30 13.44 -4.60
C LYS A 88 -17.74 12.02 -4.97
N LYS A 89 -16.86 11.04 -4.84
CA LYS A 89 -17.15 9.62 -5.08
C LYS A 89 -17.76 8.91 -3.86
N SER A 90 -18.13 9.68 -2.81
CA SER A 90 -18.64 9.12 -1.54
C SER A 90 -17.72 8.08 -0.91
N MET A 91 -16.42 8.21 -1.10
CA MET A 91 -15.43 7.34 -0.50
C MET A 91 -15.26 7.75 0.98
N PRO A 92 -15.50 6.84 1.94
CA PRO A 92 -15.54 7.21 3.36
C PRO A 92 -14.16 7.59 3.91
N PHE A 93 -13.09 6.99 3.40
CA PHE A 93 -11.71 7.30 3.77
C PHE A 93 -10.72 6.88 2.69
N VAL A 94 -9.51 7.42 2.80
CA VAL A 94 -8.31 6.99 2.08
C VAL A 94 -7.20 6.74 3.08
N PHE A 95 -6.23 5.90 2.76
CA PHE A 95 -5.16 5.56 3.70
C PHE A 95 -3.79 5.51 3.02
N LEU A 96 -2.74 5.61 3.81
CA LEU A 96 -1.37 5.55 3.35
C LEU A 96 -0.43 5.08 4.47
N THR A 97 0.76 4.63 4.09
CA THR A 97 1.87 4.43 5.03
C THR A 97 2.82 5.61 4.91
N PRO A 98 2.90 6.50 5.89
CA PRO A 98 3.65 7.74 5.77
C PRO A 98 5.16 7.53 6.01
N ILE A 99 6.01 8.14 5.17
CA ILE A 99 7.44 8.29 5.49
C ILE A 99 7.61 9.24 6.70
N ASN A 100 6.83 10.33 6.72
CA ASN A 100 6.77 11.26 7.82
C ASN A 100 5.32 11.69 8.07
N PRO A 101 4.69 11.24 9.17
CA PRO A 101 3.29 11.53 9.46
C PRO A 101 2.96 13.03 9.58
N LYS A 102 3.92 13.86 10.01
CA LYS A 102 3.73 15.31 10.16
C LYS A 102 3.32 15.99 8.84
N ILE A 103 3.70 15.41 7.70
CA ILE A 103 3.35 15.92 6.37
C ILE A 103 1.84 15.84 6.12
N TYR A 104 1.19 14.77 6.61
CA TYR A 104 -0.20 14.43 6.30
C TYR A 104 -1.21 14.93 7.34
N ARG A 105 -0.79 15.20 8.59
CA ARG A 105 -1.70 15.67 9.66
C ARG A 105 -2.47 16.94 9.31
N LYS A 106 -1.85 17.88 8.60
CA LYS A 106 -2.55 19.10 8.15
C LYS A 106 -3.66 18.86 7.14
N PHE A 107 -3.77 17.64 6.59
CA PHE A 107 -4.86 17.18 5.72
C PHE A 107 -5.82 16.23 6.44
N CYS A 108 -5.85 16.26 7.78
CA CYS A 108 -6.70 15.43 8.63
C CYS A 108 -6.40 13.93 8.57
N PHE A 109 -5.20 13.52 8.18
CA PHE A 109 -4.79 12.13 8.33
C PHE A 109 -4.40 11.85 9.78
N GLU A 110 -4.91 10.74 10.32
CA GLU A 110 -4.57 10.23 11.65
C GLU A 110 -4.21 8.74 11.60
N TYR A 111 -3.53 8.27 12.64
CA TYR A 111 -3.20 6.87 12.76
C TYR A 111 -4.46 6.05 13.04
N PHE A 112 -4.65 4.97 12.30
CA PHE A 112 -5.71 3.99 12.57
C PHE A 112 -5.15 2.60 12.86
N SER A 113 -3.88 2.34 12.53
CA SER A 113 -3.21 1.08 12.79
C SER A 113 -1.71 1.30 13.04
N ASN A 114 -1.10 0.40 13.79
CA ASN A 114 0.34 0.35 14.01
C ASN A 114 0.95 -0.83 13.24
N ILE A 115 2.19 -0.66 12.79
CA ILE A 115 3.01 -1.76 12.27
C ILE A 115 3.88 -2.24 13.44
N GLU A 116 3.74 -3.51 13.78
CA GLU A 116 4.58 -4.15 14.79
C GLU A 116 5.85 -4.69 14.14
N TYR A 117 6.98 -4.42 14.76
CA TYR A 117 8.29 -4.90 14.33
C TYR A 117 8.87 -5.83 15.39
N TYR A 118 9.25 -7.01 14.98
CA TYR A 118 9.92 -8.00 15.83
C TYR A 118 11.36 -8.13 15.33
N ASN A 119 12.33 -7.85 16.21
CA ASN A 119 13.75 -7.99 15.91
C ASN A 119 14.31 -9.13 16.73
N PHE A 120 14.90 -10.10 16.07
CA PHE A 120 15.54 -11.25 16.71
C PHE A 120 17.00 -11.32 16.27
N SER A 121 17.90 -11.63 17.20
CA SER A 121 19.26 -12.05 16.86
C SER A 121 19.25 -13.45 16.25
N VAL A 122 20.32 -13.79 15.52
CA VAL A 122 20.48 -15.16 14.98
C VAL A 122 20.53 -16.21 16.11
N GLU A 123 21.12 -15.85 17.24
CA GLU A 123 21.22 -16.72 18.42
C GLU A 123 19.85 -16.96 19.07
N GLU A 124 19.01 -15.92 19.17
CA GLU A 124 17.63 -16.07 19.64
C GLU A 124 16.84 -16.99 18.73
N LEU A 125 16.94 -16.81 17.40
CA LEU A 125 16.28 -17.70 16.44
C LEU A 125 16.75 -19.15 16.53
N ALA A 126 18.02 -19.38 16.78
CA ALA A 126 18.57 -20.74 16.93
C ALA A 126 18.00 -21.49 18.16
N ASN A 127 17.49 -20.78 19.16
CA ASN A 127 16.84 -21.37 20.34
C ASN A 127 15.37 -21.77 20.08
N PHE A 128 14.76 -21.32 19.00
CA PHE A 128 13.44 -21.77 18.59
C PHE A 128 13.55 -23.21 18.05
N LYS A 129 13.16 -24.19 18.87
CA LYS A 129 13.00 -25.55 18.41
C LYS A 129 11.77 -25.61 17.52
N LEU A 130 11.98 -25.67 16.20
CA LEU A 130 10.90 -26.04 15.29
C LEU A 130 10.36 -27.42 15.72
N PRO A 131 9.04 -27.62 15.73
CA PRO A 131 8.47 -28.94 15.93
C PRO A 131 9.11 -29.89 14.93
N LYS A 132 9.40 -31.15 15.38
CA LYS A 132 10.02 -32.19 14.53
C LYS A 132 9.03 -32.83 13.54
N ASP A 133 7.95 -32.15 13.23
CA ASP A 133 6.91 -32.69 12.34
C ASP A 133 7.28 -32.46 10.87
N ASP A 134 6.73 -33.26 9.99
CA ASP A 134 6.96 -33.28 8.55
C ASP A 134 6.40 -32.02 7.89
N TYR A 135 7.10 -30.89 8.04
CA TYR A 135 6.78 -29.67 7.32
C TYR A 135 7.54 -29.64 6.00
N SER A 136 6.86 -29.36 4.93
CA SER A 136 7.45 -28.99 3.65
C SER A 136 7.33 -27.48 3.44
N TYR A 137 8.42 -26.87 2.99
CA TYR A 137 8.42 -25.48 2.57
C TYR A 137 8.18 -25.43 1.07
N ILE A 138 7.20 -24.64 0.65
CA ILE A 138 6.86 -24.46 -0.76
C ILE A 138 7.03 -22.98 -1.07
N GLU A 139 7.91 -22.68 -2.00
CA GLU A 139 8.02 -21.35 -2.57
C GLU A 139 6.87 -21.14 -3.57
N ILE A 140 6.01 -20.15 -3.29
CA ILE A 140 4.91 -19.80 -4.18
C ILE A 140 5.43 -18.75 -5.17
N ASN A 141 5.30 -19.06 -6.46
CA ASN A 141 5.71 -18.22 -7.57
C ASN A 141 4.60 -18.14 -8.64
N LYS A 142 4.86 -17.44 -9.75
CA LYS A 142 3.87 -17.25 -10.83
C LYS A 142 3.39 -18.57 -11.47
N GLU A 143 4.18 -19.63 -11.43
CA GLU A 143 3.87 -20.91 -12.08
C GLU A 143 2.95 -21.77 -11.22
N ASN A 144 3.13 -21.74 -9.90
CA ASN A 144 2.37 -22.58 -8.97
C ASN A 144 1.33 -21.82 -8.13
N LYS A 145 1.27 -20.50 -8.21
CA LYS A 145 0.37 -19.64 -7.45
C LYS A 145 -1.07 -20.16 -7.42
N ASN A 146 -1.61 -20.52 -8.56
CA ASN A 146 -3.01 -20.94 -8.69
C ASN A 146 -3.35 -22.23 -7.90
N LEU A 147 -2.35 -23.06 -7.60
CA LEU A 147 -2.55 -24.28 -6.81
C LEU A 147 -2.78 -23.96 -5.33
N TYR A 148 -2.24 -22.85 -4.83
CA TYR A 148 -2.25 -22.51 -3.41
C TYR A 148 -3.17 -21.33 -3.08
N LEU A 149 -3.68 -20.63 -4.09
CA LEU A 149 -4.44 -19.38 -3.94
C LEU A 149 -5.65 -19.52 -3.01
N ASP A 150 -6.47 -20.55 -3.22
CA ASP A 150 -7.65 -20.79 -2.36
C ASP A 150 -7.25 -21.10 -0.92
N GLY A 151 -6.14 -21.80 -0.71
CA GLY A 151 -5.58 -22.08 0.61
C GLY A 151 -5.13 -20.81 1.31
N LEU A 152 -4.40 -19.94 0.61
CA LEU A 152 -3.96 -18.64 1.14
C LEU A 152 -5.13 -17.75 1.54
N ILE A 153 -6.15 -17.65 0.69
CA ILE A 153 -7.36 -16.88 0.97
C ILE A 153 -8.09 -17.44 2.19
N LYS A 154 -8.25 -18.75 2.29
CA LYS A 154 -8.89 -19.41 3.45
C LYS A 154 -8.13 -19.13 4.75
N ILE A 155 -6.80 -19.26 4.75
CA ILE A 155 -5.97 -18.98 5.92
C ILE A 155 -6.10 -17.51 6.31
N TYR A 156 -6.03 -16.59 5.34
CA TYR A 156 -6.19 -15.18 5.59
C TYR A 156 -7.55 -14.88 6.23
N ASN A 157 -8.63 -15.31 5.60
CA ASN A 157 -9.99 -15.06 6.09
C ASN A 157 -10.23 -15.68 7.47
N PHE A 158 -9.68 -16.89 7.74
CA PHE A 158 -9.77 -17.51 9.06
C PHE A 158 -9.10 -16.64 10.14
N ASN A 159 -7.92 -16.07 9.85
CA ASN A 159 -7.22 -15.21 10.81
C ASN A 159 -7.88 -13.83 10.95
N MET A 160 -8.62 -13.37 9.95
CA MET A 160 -9.25 -12.04 9.96
C MET A 160 -10.68 -12.04 10.48
N LYS A 161 -11.37 -13.17 10.58
CA LYS A 161 -12.80 -13.30 10.87
C LYS A 161 -13.28 -12.59 12.15
N ASP A 162 -12.40 -12.49 13.15
CA ASP A 162 -12.71 -11.88 14.45
C ASP A 162 -12.21 -10.42 14.55
N ASN A 163 -11.63 -9.88 13.47
CA ASN A 163 -11.18 -8.50 13.43
C ASN A 163 -12.30 -7.58 12.98
N PHE A 164 -12.48 -6.48 13.69
CA PHE A 164 -13.51 -5.47 13.39
C PHE A 164 -13.26 -4.76 12.07
N CYS A 165 -11.98 -4.59 11.68
CA CYS A 165 -11.58 -3.93 10.43
C CYS A 165 -10.32 -4.58 9.87
N TYR A 166 -10.35 -4.96 8.59
CA TYR A 166 -9.20 -5.51 7.89
C TYR A 166 -9.32 -5.29 6.38
N LEU A 167 -8.20 -5.35 5.67
CA LEU A 167 -8.18 -5.34 4.20
C LEU A 167 -8.74 -6.66 3.66
N GLU A 168 -9.66 -6.62 2.73
CA GLU A 168 -10.05 -7.81 1.98
C GLU A 168 -8.92 -8.20 1.02
N ARG A 169 -8.62 -9.50 0.97
CA ARG A 169 -7.60 -10.06 0.09
C ARG A 169 -8.22 -11.14 -0.77
N ASP A 170 -8.32 -10.85 -2.04
CA ASP A 170 -8.86 -11.74 -3.06
C ASP A 170 -7.75 -12.33 -3.96
N ASN A 171 -8.16 -12.94 -5.05
CA ASN A 171 -7.26 -13.51 -6.05
C ASN A 171 -6.31 -12.48 -6.68
N PHE A 172 -6.70 -11.22 -6.72
CA PHE A 172 -5.87 -10.15 -7.28
C PHE A 172 -4.75 -9.75 -6.31
N TYR A 173 -5.03 -9.81 -5.00
CA TYR A 173 -4.07 -9.43 -3.97
C TYR A 173 -2.92 -10.42 -3.86
N PHE A 174 -3.20 -11.74 -3.91
CA PHE A 174 -2.22 -12.81 -3.85
C PHE A 174 -1.69 -13.16 -5.24
#